data_a8d28e9c79276c888670c3776a63f972
#
_entry.id   a8d28e9c79276c888670c3776a63f972
#
_cell.length_a   1.000
_cell.length_b   1.000
_cell.length_c   1.000
_cell.angle_alpha   90.00
_cell.angle_beta   90.00
_cell.angle_gamma   90.00
#
_symmetry.space_group_name_H-M   'P 1'
#
loop_
_entity.id
_entity.type
_entity.pdbx_description
1 polymer ?
#
loop_
_entity_poly.entity_id
_entity_poly.type
_entity_poly.pdbx_seq_one_letter_code
_entity_poly.pdbx_strand_id
1 'polypeptide(L)'
;MGGQACAVATGPGAGAAARDQAAVAGIRTVLTTQTAAWNRGDIPGFMQGYWKSDSLVFIGRRGPTYGWQQTLDNYRKGYPDAATMGQLDFSGLRISLLAPNAAQVVGRWHLARPSAGDVQGHFLLVMRQVGGQWVVAADHTNSE
;
A
#
# COMPACT_ATOMS: atom_id res chain seq x y z
N MET A 1 -33.29 30.63 -34.13
CA MET A 1 -33.08 30.38 -32.70
C MET A 1 -31.92 29.42 -32.54
N GLY A 2 -30.73 29.94 -32.33
CA GLY A 2 -29.52 29.13 -32.15
C GLY A 2 -29.26 28.94 -30.67
N GLY A 3 -29.46 27.74 -30.18
CA GLY A 3 -28.99 27.34 -28.87
C GLY A 3 -27.47 27.08 -28.94
N GLN A 4 -26.66 27.99 -28.47
CA GLN A 4 -25.24 27.71 -28.25
C GLN A 4 -25.13 26.82 -27.03
N ALA A 5 -24.78 25.55 -27.23
CA ALA A 5 -24.30 24.70 -26.19
C ALA A 5 -22.93 25.23 -25.74
N CYS A 6 -22.86 25.82 -24.56
CA CYS A 6 -21.58 26.11 -23.90
C CYS A 6 -20.86 24.77 -23.64
N ALA A 7 -19.91 24.46 -24.49
CA ALA A 7 -18.90 23.44 -24.17
C ALA A 7 -18.09 23.97 -23.00
N VAL A 8 -18.27 23.37 -21.82
CA VAL A 8 -17.38 23.62 -20.67
C VAL A 8 -16.03 23.04 -21.06
N ALA A 9 -15.11 23.91 -21.44
CA ALA A 9 -13.73 23.52 -21.66
C ALA A 9 -13.18 23.06 -20.30
N THR A 10 -13.02 21.75 -20.14
CA THR A 10 -12.24 21.20 -19.03
C THR A 10 -10.79 21.64 -19.25
N GLY A 11 -10.36 22.67 -18.51
CA GLY A 11 -9.00 23.16 -18.57
C GLY A 11 -8.00 22.06 -18.15
N PRO A 12 -6.71 22.19 -18.56
CA PRO A 12 -5.67 21.16 -18.26
C PRO A 12 -5.55 20.82 -16.77
N GLY A 13 -5.95 21.71 -15.86
CA GLY A 13 -5.95 21.47 -14.42
C GLY A 13 -7.02 20.50 -13.92
N ALA A 14 -8.20 20.46 -14.57
CA ALA A 14 -9.29 19.56 -14.15
C ALA A 14 -8.96 18.08 -14.46
N GLY A 15 -8.31 17.81 -15.60
CA GLY A 15 -7.86 16.46 -15.96
C GLY A 15 -6.73 15.95 -15.05
N ALA A 16 -5.81 16.83 -14.65
CA ALA A 16 -4.75 16.48 -13.70
C ALA A 16 -5.32 16.17 -12.31
N ALA A 17 -6.24 16.99 -11.78
CA ALA A 17 -6.90 16.75 -10.50
C ALA A 17 -7.68 15.43 -10.50
N ALA A 18 -8.40 15.10 -11.57
CA ALA A 18 -9.12 13.84 -11.70
C ALA A 18 -8.18 12.63 -11.71
N ARG A 19 -7.02 12.73 -12.39
CA ARG A 19 -6.00 11.68 -12.37
C ARG A 19 -5.39 11.48 -10.99
N ASP A 20 -5.12 12.57 -10.27
CA ASP A 20 -4.58 12.53 -8.91
C ASP A 20 -5.57 11.87 -7.94
N GLN A 21 -6.85 12.20 -8.04
CA GLN A 21 -7.90 11.56 -7.26
C GLN A 21 -8.01 10.07 -7.56
N ALA A 22 -7.94 9.66 -8.83
CA ALA A 22 -7.94 8.26 -9.23
C ALA A 22 -6.71 7.51 -8.70
N ALA A 23 -5.53 8.14 -8.72
CA ALA A 23 -4.31 7.57 -8.16
C ALA A 23 -4.44 7.34 -6.65
N VAL A 24 -4.91 8.32 -5.90
CA VAL A 24 -5.13 8.20 -4.45
C VAL A 24 -6.15 7.10 -4.15
N ALA A 25 -7.25 7.04 -4.89
CA ALA A 25 -8.25 5.98 -4.73
C ALA A 25 -7.67 4.59 -5.03
N GLY A 26 -6.86 4.45 -6.07
CA GLY A 26 -6.18 3.21 -6.42
C GLY A 26 -5.21 2.74 -5.33
N ILE A 27 -4.45 3.66 -4.75
CA ILE A 27 -3.53 3.37 -3.64
C ILE A 27 -4.32 2.93 -2.40
N ARG A 28 -5.40 3.60 -2.05
CA ARG A 28 -6.27 3.20 -0.93
C ARG A 28 -6.85 1.80 -1.14
N THR A 29 -7.24 1.48 -2.37
CA THR A 29 -7.75 0.14 -2.72
C THR A 29 -6.69 -0.94 -2.49
N VAL A 30 -5.43 -0.70 -2.85
CA VAL A 30 -4.33 -1.64 -2.56
C VAL A 30 -4.22 -1.90 -1.07
N LEU A 31 -4.20 -0.86 -0.25
CA LEU A 31 -4.09 -1.01 1.21
C LEU A 31 -5.30 -1.72 1.83
N THR A 32 -6.50 -1.43 1.36
CA THR A 32 -7.73 -2.10 1.79
C THR A 32 -7.72 -3.58 1.43
N THR A 33 -7.30 -3.90 0.21
CA THR A 33 -7.18 -5.29 -0.27
C THR A 33 -6.12 -6.06 0.53
N GLN A 34 -4.98 -5.43 0.84
CA GLN A 34 -3.95 -6.02 1.70
C GLN A 34 -4.48 -6.32 3.10
N THR A 35 -5.20 -5.37 3.70
CA THR A 35 -5.81 -5.55 5.02
C THR A 35 -6.78 -6.74 5.02
N ALA A 36 -7.65 -6.82 4.03
CA ALA A 36 -8.60 -7.92 3.90
C ALA A 36 -7.89 -9.28 3.73
N ALA A 37 -6.84 -9.35 2.90
CA ALA A 37 -6.05 -10.56 2.71
C ALA A 37 -5.37 -11.01 4.02
N TRP A 38 -4.71 -10.09 4.71
CA TRP A 38 -4.08 -10.37 5.99
C TRP A 38 -5.08 -10.90 7.01
N ASN A 39 -6.23 -10.25 7.13
CA ASN A 39 -7.24 -10.58 8.14
C ASN A 39 -7.96 -11.90 7.90
N ARG A 40 -7.84 -12.49 6.70
CA ARG A 40 -8.27 -13.87 6.43
C ARG A 40 -7.11 -14.89 6.44
N GLY A 41 -5.91 -14.47 6.85
CA GLY A 41 -4.74 -15.34 6.93
C GLY A 41 -4.04 -15.61 5.59
N ASP A 42 -4.29 -14.78 4.58
CA ASP A 42 -3.77 -14.94 3.22
C ASP A 42 -2.54 -14.06 3.00
N ILE A 43 -1.37 -14.53 3.43
CA ILE A 43 -0.10 -13.81 3.23
C ILE A 43 0.23 -13.64 1.74
N PRO A 44 0.10 -14.66 0.86
CA PRO A 44 0.30 -14.46 -0.57
C PRO A 44 -0.64 -13.41 -1.17
N GLY A 45 -1.89 -13.34 -0.73
CA GLY A 45 -2.84 -12.30 -1.14
C GLY A 45 -2.42 -10.91 -0.69
N PHE A 46 -1.93 -10.78 0.53
CA PHE A 46 -1.33 -9.56 1.05
C PHE A 46 -0.14 -9.10 0.19
N MET A 47 0.71 -10.03 -0.20
CA MET A 47 1.90 -9.77 -1.03
C MET A 47 1.58 -9.38 -2.47
N GLN A 48 0.34 -9.59 -2.96
CA GLN A 48 -0.07 -9.07 -4.28
C GLN A 48 -0.05 -7.54 -4.34
N GLY A 49 -0.12 -6.85 -3.21
CA GLY A 49 0.03 -5.40 -3.14
C GLY A 49 1.47 -4.91 -3.32
N TYR A 50 2.45 -5.79 -3.23
CA TYR A 50 3.86 -5.47 -3.43
C TYR A 50 4.30 -5.70 -4.88
N TRP A 51 5.25 -4.87 -5.31
CA TRP A 51 5.85 -4.98 -6.65
C TRP A 51 6.54 -6.34 -6.81
N LYS A 52 6.10 -7.11 -7.77
CA LYS A 52 6.65 -8.44 -8.06
C LYS A 52 7.93 -8.32 -8.86
N SER A 53 9.00 -7.91 -8.20
CA SER A 53 10.31 -7.60 -8.77
C SER A 53 11.42 -7.93 -7.77
N ASP A 54 12.58 -8.28 -8.29
CA ASP A 54 13.80 -8.43 -7.49
C ASP A 54 14.31 -7.09 -6.93
N SER A 55 13.80 -5.98 -7.44
CA SER A 55 14.13 -4.62 -7.00
C SER A 55 13.22 -4.10 -5.87
N LEU A 56 12.19 -4.85 -5.46
CA LEU A 56 11.43 -4.54 -4.26
C LEU A 56 12.36 -4.48 -3.06
N VAL A 57 12.25 -3.45 -2.24
CA VAL A 57 12.99 -3.36 -0.98
C VAL A 57 12.03 -3.24 0.21
N PHE A 58 12.26 -4.06 1.21
CA PHE A 58 11.59 -3.98 2.50
C PHE A 58 12.67 -3.74 3.58
N ILE A 59 12.51 -2.66 4.34
CA ILE A 59 13.42 -2.34 5.44
C ILE A 59 12.62 -2.47 6.74
N GLY A 60 12.96 -3.49 7.49
CA GLY A 60 12.43 -3.72 8.82
C GLY A 60 13.52 -3.64 9.87
N ARG A 61 13.24 -4.20 11.03
CA ARG A 61 14.12 -4.18 12.20
C ARG A 61 15.52 -4.79 11.93
N ARG A 62 15.59 -5.75 11.01
CA ARG A 62 16.85 -6.47 10.68
C ARG A 62 17.60 -5.85 9.50
N GLY A 63 17.13 -4.71 8.98
CA GLY A 63 17.69 -4.07 7.81
C GLY A 63 16.96 -4.42 6.51
N PRO A 64 17.58 -4.14 5.34
CA PRO A 64 16.92 -4.31 4.06
C PRO A 64 16.83 -5.77 3.62
N THR A 65 15.68 -6.10 3.05
CA THR A 65 15.43 -7.33 2.29
C THR A 65 15.08 -6.92 0.86
N TYR A 66 15.68 -7.57 -0.11
CA TYR A 66 15.44 -7.31 -1.52
C TYR A 66 14.67 -8.45 -2.17
N GLY A 67 13.74 -8.10 -3.04
CA GLY A 67 12.96 -9.03 -3.84
C GLY A 67 11.66 -9.47 -3.21
N TRP A 68 10.67 -9.69 -4.09
CA TRP A 68 9.31 -10.06 -3.70
C TRP A 68 9.26 -11.43 -3.01
N GLN A 69 9.95 -12.43 -3.57
CA GLN A 69 9.92 -13.80 -3.04
C GLN A 69 10.54 -13.86 -1.64
N GLN A 70 11.68 -13.20 -1.44
CA GLN A 70 12.33 -13.19 -0.12
C GLN A 70 11.47 -12.47 0.93
N THR A 71 10.78 -11.40 0.52
CA THR A 71 9.86 -10.69 1.41
C THR A 71 8.66 -11.58 1.79
N LEU A 72 8.08 -12.30 0.84
CA LEU A 72 7.04 -13.29 1.11
C LEU A 72 7.52 -14.36 2.11
N ASP A 73 8.70 -14.92 1.88
CA ASP A 73 9.25 -15.97 2.73
C ASP A 73 9.48 -15.47 4.16
N ASN A 74 9.95 -14.23 4.30
CA ASN A 74 10.14 -13.60 5.61
C ASN A 74 8.81 -13.37 6.34
N TYR A 75 7.76 -12.96 5.64
CA TYR A 75 6.41 -12.84 6.23
C TYR A 75 5.88 -14.18 6.71
N ARG A 76 6.00 -15.23 5.91
CA ARG A 76 5.59 -16.59 6.30
C ARG A 76 6.33 -17.09 7.53
N LYS A 77 7.61 -16.79 7.62
CA LYS A 77 8.46 -17.18 8.75
C LYS A 77 8.13 -16.41 10.02
N GLY A 78 7.86 -15.11 9.89
CA GLY A 78 7.56 -14.22 11.03
C GLY A 78 6.12 -14.36 11.54
N TYR A 79 5.19 -14.77 10.68
CA TYR A 79 3.76 -14.87 10.99
C TYR A 79 3.22 -16.25 10.56
N PRO A 80 3.63 -17.32 11.26
CA PRO A 80 3.34 -18.70 10.82
C PRO A 80 1.91 -19.15 11.07
N ASP A 81 1.13 -18.41 11.87
CA ASP A 81 -0.22 -18.80 12.27
C ASP A 81 -1.13 -17.59 12.52
N ALA A 82 -2.41 -17.85 12.73
CA ALA A 82 -3.41 -16.83 12.96
C ALA A 82 -3.15 -16.00 14.24
N ALA A 83 -2.60 -16.62 15.28
CA ALA A 83 -2.33 -15.95 16.55
C ALA A 83 -1.23 -14.87 16.39
N THR A 84 -0.18 -15.17 15.63
CA THR A 84 0.90 -14.20 15.34
C THR A 84 0.49 -13.14 14.33
N MET A 85 -0.36 -13.48 13.36
CA MET A 85 -0.88 -12.51 12.39
C MET A 85 -1.82 -11.51 13.03
N GLY A 86 -2.74 -11.96 13.89
CA GLY A 86 -3.76 -11.11 14.47
C GLY A 86 -4.67 -10.47 13.42
N GLN A 87 -5.26 -9.33 13.78
CA GLN A 87 -6.07 -8.51 12.89
C GLN A 87 -5.35 -7.20 12.60
N LEU A 88 -5.15 -6.92 11.33
CA LEU A 88 -4.46 -5.74 10.83
C LEU A 88 -5.43 -4.59 10.64
N ASP A 89 -5.03 -3.40 11.09
CA ASP A 89 -5.61 -2.13 10.65
C ASP A 89 -4.51 -1.12 10.33
N PHE A 90 -4.77 -0.28 9.35
CA PHE A 90 -3.97 0.89 9.01
C PHE A 90 -4.71 2.15 9.44
N SER A 91 -3.98 3.12 9.96
CA SER A 91 -4.54 4.40 10.41
C SER A 91 -3.61 5.56 10.09
N GLY A 92 -4.15 6.79 10.17
CA GLY A 92 -3.36 8.00 9.95
C GLY A 92 -2.70 8.07 8.58
N LEU A 93 -3.34 7.51 7.55
CA LEU A 93 -2.77 7.45 6.20
C LEU A 93 -2.59 8.83 5.59
N ARG A 94 -1.39 9.11 5.13
CA ARG A 94 -1.04 10.30 4.37
C ARG A 94 -0.46 9.86 3.03
N ILE A 95 -1.21 10.09 1.97
CA ILE A 95 -0.83 9.75 0.60
C ILE A 95 -0.40 11.02 -0.12
N SER A 96 0.82 11.03 -0.63
CA SER A 96 1.40 12.17 -1.36
C SER A 96 1.89 11.70 -2.73
N LEU A 97 1.33 12.26 -3.80
CA LEU A 97 1.78 11.96 -5.15
C LEU A 97 3.11 12.66 -5.40
N LEU A 98 4.09 11.93 -5.89
CA LEU A 98 5.43 12.41 -6.27
C LEU A 98 5.53 12.65 -7.77
N ALA A 99 4.74 11.91 -8.53
CA ALA A 99 4.61 11.96 -9.97
C ALA A 99 3.27 11.31 -10.35
N PRO A 100 2.80 11.38 -11.60
CA PRO A 100 1.56 10.71 -12.00
C PRO A 100 1.52 9.21 -11.72
N ASN A 101 2.68 8.55 -11.67
CA ASN A 101 2.84 7.11 -11.48
C ASN A 101 3.69 6.73 -10.27
N ALA A 102 3.91 7.66 -9.35
CA ALA A 102 4.66 7.42 -8.12
C ALA A 102 4.06 8.19 -6.95
N ALA A 103 4.07 7.59 -5.78
CA ALA A 103 3.54 8.18 -4.56
C ALA A 103 4.33 7.70 -3.34
N GLN A 104 4.24 8.48 -2.26
CA GLN A 104 4.63 7.99 -0.94
C GLN A 104 3.40 7.89 -0.05
N VAL A 105 3.40 6.93 0.85
CA VAL A 105 2.37 6.75 1.86
C VAL A 105 3.03 6.65 3.22
N VAL A 106 2.60 7.48 4.14
CA VAL A 106 2.97 7.39 5.55
C VAL A 106 1.73 6.96 6.33
N GLY A 107 1.90 6.07 7.27
CA GLY A 107 0.80 5.61 8.08
C GLY A 107 1.24 4.84 9.31
N ARG A 108 0.27 4.37 10.04
CA ARG A 108 0.44 3.53 11.21
C ARG A 108 -0.17 2.17 10.95
N TRP A 109 0.50 1.12 11.37
CA TRP A 109 -0.01 -0.25 11.36
C TRP A 109 -0.19 -0.76 12.78
N HIS A 110 -1.18 -1.62 12.93
CA HIS A 110 -1.49 -2.26 14.21
C HIS A 110 -1.97 -3.68 13.95
N LEU A 111 -1.42 -4.64 14.67
CA LEU A 111 -1.92 -6.00 14.76
C LEU A 111 -2.52 -6.24 16.14
N ALA A 112 -3.84 -6.41 16.18
CA ALA A 112 -4.54 -6.85 17.40
C ALA A 112 -4.35 -8.36 17.56
N ARG A 113 -3.64 -8.76 18.60
CA ARG A 113 -3.28 -10.17 18.85
C ARG A 113 -3.62 -10.54 20.28
N PRO A 114 -4.86 -10.97 20.57
CA PRO A 114 -5.33 -11.18 21.94
C PRO A 114 -4.48 -12.17 22.75
N SER A 115 -3.90 -13.20 22.11
CA SER A 115 -3.07 -14.21 22.79
C SER A 115 -1.58 -13.92 22.72
N ALA A 116 -1.09 -13.28 21.65
CA ALA A 116 0.35 -13.05 21.43
C ALA A 116 0.81 -11.65 21.84
N GLY A 117 -0.12 -10.75 22.19
CA GLY A 117 0.15 -9.33 22.47
C GLY A 117 0.18 -8.49 21.21
N ASP A 118 -0.42 -7.30 21.29
CA ASP A 118 -0.50 -6.36 20.17
C ASP A 118 0.90 -5.87 19.76
N VAL A 119 1.08 -5.66 18.47
CA VAL A 119 2.25 -4.99 17.91
C VAL A 119 1.80 -3.89 16.97
N GLN A 120 2.59 -2.84 16.87
CA GLN A 120 2.25 -1.65 16.10
C GLN A 120 3.51 -0.88 15.72
N GLY A 121 3.35 0.06 14.84
CA GLY A 121 4.41 0.97 14.43
C GLY A 121 3.99 1.85 13.28
N HIS A 122 4.96 2.50 12.67
CA HIS A 122 4.77 3.37 11.53
C HIS A 122 5.41 2.78 10.28
N PHE A 123 4.96 3.23 9.13
CA PHE A 123 5.55 2.86 7.87
C PHE A 123 5.65 4.04 6.91
N LEU A 124 6.62 3.96 6.03
CA LEU A 124 6.73 4.78 4.84
C LEU A 124 6.82 3.84 3.64
N LEU A 125 5.88 4.01 2.71
CA LEU A 125 5.85 3.26 1.47
C LEU A 125 6.19 4.18 0.30
N VAL A 126 6.94 3.66 -0.66
CA VAL A 126 7.00 4.22 -2.01
C VAL A 126 6.14 3.34 -2.90
N MET A 127 5.13 3.94 -3.53
CA MET A 127 4.21 3.27 -4.44
C MET A 127 4.55 3.63 -5.87
N ARG A 128 4.44 2.65 -6.77
CA ARG A 128 4.57 2.84 -8.21
C ARG A 128 3.34 2.30 -8.92
N GLN A 129 2.96 2.94 -10.02
CA GLN A 129 1.97 2.37 -10.93
C GLN A 129 2.71 1.59 -12.02
N VAL A 130 2.50 0.29 -12.07
CA VAL A 130 3.16 -0.63 -13.02
C VAL A 130 2.07 -1.40 -13.75
N GLY A 131 2.03 -1.30 -15.07
CA GLY A 131 1.00 -1.95 -15.87
C GLY A 131 -0.43 -1.55 -15.48
N GLY A 132 -0.63 -0.29 -15.11
CA GLY A 132 -1.93 0.24 -14.64
C GLY A 132 -2.28 -0.10 -13.18
N GLN A 133 -1.43 -0.84 -12.47
CA GLN A 133 -1.64 -1.28 -11.09
C GLN A 133 -0.72 -0.53 -10.13
N TRP A 134 -1.28 -0.02 -9.04
CA TRP A 134 -0.48 0.52 -7.95
C TRP A 134 0.09 -0.61 -7.10
N VAL A 135 1.39 -0.54 -6.83
CA VAL A 135 2.11 -1.54 -6.03
C VAL A 135 3.09 -0.85 -5.08
N VAL A 136 3.38 -1.50 -3.96
CA VAL A 136 4.44 -1.07 -3.04
C VAL A 136 5.79 -1.47 -3.63
N ALA A 137 6.63 -0.48 -3.94
CA ALA A 137 7.96 -0.68 -4.50
C ALA A 137 9.07 -0.61 -3.44
N ALA A 138 8.83 0.14 -2.37
CA ALA A 138 9.69 0.19 -1.18
C ALA A 138 8.84 0.32 0.06
N ASP A 139 9.25 -0.34 1.12
CA ASP A 139 8.57 -0.35 2.41
C ASP A 139 9.61 -0.21 3.52
N HIS A 140 9.48 0.83 4.33
CA HIS A 140 10.21 0.97 5.58
C HIS A 140 9.20 0.95 6.73
N THR A 141 9.25 -0.10 7.51
CA THR A 141 8.33 -0.33 8.63
C THR A 141 9.12 -0.48 9.92
N ASN A 142 8.74 0.30 10.93
CA ASN A 142 9.28 0.14 12.28
C ASN A 142 8.26 -0.55 13.19
N SER A 143 8.73 -1.01 14.35
CA SER A 143 7.91 -1.48 15.46
C SER A 143 8.19 -0.63 16.70
N GLU A 144 7.15 -0.28 17.42
CA GLU A 144 7.21 0.41 18.72
C GLU A 144 7.34 -0.60 19.86
#